data_9f1258c2b0793713f71d4c3553c6ab50
#
_entry.id   9f1258c2b0793713f71d4c3553c6ab50
#
_cell.length_a   1.000
_cell.length_b   1.000
_cell.length_c   1.000
_cell.angle_alpha   90.00
_cell.angle_beta   90.00
_cell.angle_gamma   90.00
#
_symmetry.space_group_name_H-M   'P 1'
#
loop_
_entity.id
_entity.type
_entity.pdbx_description
1 polymer ?
#
loop_
_entity_poly.entity_id
_entity_poly.type
_entity_poly.pdbx_seq_one_letter_code
_entity_poly.pdbx_strand_id
1 'polypeptide(L)'
;MSGLEKQDLVSSTLPAPQEAVLPRLHPTEHIAAAIRSGDLRADALLQSFAYFAVEGHWLSVWNLADSLKREVSILFDAQGWVWVDIGTIGMVRLSPPIGSQLPLRLWVHTHPWNAYWSGTDRRTLATVSGVLDEALVLGHDHLVRTVYNECVNSEWAELDSRLATDGPLMSWTDEAAMSYQAMREEQEVA
;
A
#
# COMPACT_ATOMS: atom_id res chain seq x y z
N MET A 1 -52.98 -5.77 22.42
CA MET A 1 -52.28 -4.53 22.13
C MET A 1 -50.80 -4.86 22.10
N SER A 2 -50.27 -5.11 20.91
CA SER A 2 -48.89 -5.52 20.71
C SER A 2 -48.16 -4.37 19.99
N GLY A 3 -47.27 -3.72 20.73
CA GLY A 3 -46.41 -2.68 20.20
C GLY A 3 -45.24 -3.31 19.44
N LEU A 4 -45.22 -3.18 18.15
CA LEU A 4 -44.04 -3.44 17.32
C LEU A 4 -43.12 -2.24 17.45
N GLU A 5 -42.02 -2.43 18.19
CA GLU A 5 -40.87 -1.52 18.15
C GLU A 5 -40.28 -1.52 16.74
N LYS A 6 -40.29 -0.36 16.12
CA LYS A 6 -39.52 -0.11 14.91
C LYS A 6 -38.03 -0.14 15.26
N GLN A 7 -37.35 -1.20 14.85
CA GLN A 7 -35.89 -1.19 14.79
C GLN A 7 -35.46 -0.15 13.77
N ASP A 8 -34.79 0.90 14.25
CA ASP A 8 -34.10 1.87 13.42
C ASP A 8 -33.01 1.11 12.63
N LEU A 9 -33.24 0.97 11.33
CA LEU A 9 -32.24 0.55 10.37
C LEU A 9 -31.13 1.63 10.38
N VAL A 10 -30.04 1.34 11.09
CA VAL A 10 -28.81 2.10 10.99
C VAL A 10 -28.40 2.04 9.52
N SER A 11 -28.65 3.12 8.81
CA SER A 11 -28.15 3.33 7.45
C SER A 11 -26.62 3.30 7.51
N SER A 12 -26.03 2.15 7.23
CA SER A 12 -24.61 2.04 6.97
C SER A 12 -24.35 2.72 5.61
N THR A 13 -24.11 4.01 5.63
CA THR A 13 -23.57 4.70 4.47
C THR A 13 -22.21 4.07 4.16
N LEU A 14 -22.15 3.31 3.07
CA LEU A 14 -20.89 2.85 2.52
C LEU A 14 -19.97 4.08 2.35
N PRO A 15 -18.70 3.99 2.72
CA PRO A 15 -17.76 5.09 2.49
C PRO A 15 -17.79 5.45 1.00
N ALA A 16 -17.72 6.74 0.71
CA ALA A 16 -17.65 7.21 -0.67
C ALA A 16 -16.50 6.49 -1.39
N PRO A 17 -16.69 6.09 -2.66
CA PRO A 17 -15.64 5.45 -3.42
C PRO A 17 -14.41 6.37 -3.45
N GLN A 18 -13.25 5.78 -3.20
CA GLN A 18 -11.99 6.50 -3.29
C GLN A 18 -11.70 6.81 -4.77
N GLU A 19 -11.38 8.05 -5.10
CA GLU A 19 -11.01 8.45 -6.45
C GLU A 19 -9.53 8.21 -6.73
N ALA A 20 -9.19 7.91 -7.98
CA ALA A 20 -7.80 7.82 -8.41
C ALA A 20 -7.12 9.20 -8.28
N VAL A 21 -5.87 9.17 -7.83
CA VAL A 21 -5.08 10.38 -7.60
C VAL A 21 -4.27 10.72 -8.86
N LEU A 22 -4.40 11.94 -9.36
CA LEU A 22 -3.56 12.41 -10.47
C LEU A 22 -2.17 12.77 -9.95
N PRO A 23 -1.08 12.13 -10.45
CA PRO A 23 0.27 12.41 -10.00
C PRO A 23 0.67 13.84 -10.31
N ARG A 24 1.05 14.60 -9.28
CA ARG A 24 1.55 15.97 -9.41
C ARG A 24 2.42 16.35 -8.23
N LEU A 25 3.63 16.84 -8.51
CA LEU A 25 4.47 17.40 -7.46
C LEU A 25 4.01 18.81 -7.09
N HIS A 26 3.71 19.01 -5.82
CA HIS A 26 3.37 20.30 -5.28
C HIS A 26 4.57 20.99 -4.65
N PRO A 27 4.56 22.35 -4.58
CA PRO A 27 5.57 23.11 -3.85
C PRO A 27 5.67 22.66 -2.38
N THR A 28 6.89 22.63 -1.85
CA THR A 28 7.17 22.15 -0.48
C THR A 28 6.35 22.90 0.57
N GLU A 29 6.10 24.20 0.38
CA GLU A 29 5.28 25.01 1.27
C GLU A 29 3.81 24.56 1.34
N HIS A 30 3.24 24.07 0.23
CA HIS A 30 1.87 23.54 0.20
C HIS A 30 1.79 22.20 0.93
N ILE A 31 2.77 21.31 0.70
CA ILE A 31 2.90 20.05 1.42
C ILE A 31 3.04 20.30 2.93
N ALA A 32 3.95 21.20 3.31
CA ALA A 32 4.16 21.56 4.70
C ALA A 32 2.91 22.22 5.35
N ALA A 33 2.14 22.98 4.60
CA ALA A 33 0.88 23.56 5.08
C ALA A 33 -0.15 22.46 5.36
N ALA A 34 -0.30 21.47 4.48
CA ALA A 34 -1.20 20.33 4.67
C ALA A 34 -0.80 19.48 5.88
N ILE A 35 0.52 19.24 6.06
CA ILE A 35 1.04 18.52 7.24
C ILE A 35 0.68 19.28 8.54
N ARG A 36 0.94 20.58 8.58
CA ARG A 36 0.66 21.40 9.77
C ARG A 36 -0.84 21.50 10.10
N SER A 37 -1.70 21.54 9.09
CA SER A 37 -3.15 21.57 9.29
C SER A 37 -3.73 20.20 9.65
N GLY A 38 -2.98 19.11 9.46
CA GLY A 38 -3.47 17.74 9.64
C GLY A 38 -4.48 17.32 8.57
N ASP A 39 -4.54 18.00 7.44
CA ASP A 39 -5.42 17.65 6.32
C ASP A 39 -4.81 16.53 5.48
N LEU A 40 -5.07 15.30 5.89
CA LEU A 40 -4.57 14.11 5.21
C LEU A 40 -5.19 13.85 3.84
N ARG A 41 -6.24 14.59 3.47
CA ARG A 41 -6.90 14.50 2.17
C ARG A 41 -6.54 15.65 1.24
N ALA A 42 -5.64 16.53 1.66
CA ALA A 42 -5.16 17.62 0.81
C ALA A 42 -4.53 17.11 -0.47
N ASP A 43 -4.91 17.66 -1.60
CA ASP A 43 -4.33 17.35 -2.91
C ASP A 43 -2.80 17.44 -2.91
N ALA A 44 -2.26 18.42 -2.18
CA ALA A 44 -0.82 18.60 -2.05
C ALA A 44 -0.11 17.38 -1.48
N LEU A 45 -0.75 16.62 -0.59
CA LEU A 45 -0.20 15.36 -0.05
C LEU A 45 -0.43 14.20 -1.01
N LEU A 46 -1.70 13.92 -1.35
CA LEU A 46 -2.06 12.75 -2.12
C LEU A 46 -1.40 12.74 -3.50
N GLN A 47 -1.44 13.89 -4.21
CA GLN A 47 -0.84 14.02 -5.54
C GLN A 47 0.69 13.95 -5.50
N SER A 48 1.35 14.47 -4.44
CA SER A 48 2.80 14.35 -4.29
C SER A 48 3.22 12.91 -3.98
N PHE A 49 2.47 12.17 -3.15
CA PHE A 49 2.70 10.75 -2.96
C PHE A 49 2.58 9.97 -4.28
N ALA A 50 1.50 10.21 -5.03
CA ALA A 50 1.29 9.59 -6.33
C ALA A 50 2.43 9.93 -7.31
N TYR A 51 2.86 11.19 -7.35
CA TYR A 51 3.99 11.62 -8.19
C TYR A 51 5.27 10.87 -7.84
N PHE A 52 5.68 10.88 -6.57
CA PHE A 52 6.90 10.19 -6.15
C PHE A 52 6.84 8.67 -6.43
N ALA A 53 5.67 8.07 -6.26
CA ALA A 53 5.49 6.65 -6.52
C ALA A 53 5.56 6.30 -8.02
N VAL A 54 4.95 7.11 -8.89
CA VAL A 54 5.02 6.94 -10.34
C VAL A 54 6.44 7.09 -10.88
N GLU A 55 7.21 8.03 -10.31
CA GLU A 55 8.62 8.26 -10.67
C GLU A 55 9.58 7.25 -9.99
N GLY A 56 9.08 6.33 -9.16
CA GLY A 56 9.92 5.37 -8.43
C GLY A 56 10.80 6.01 -7.34
N HIS A 57 10.47 7.22 -6.90
CA HIS A 57 11.21 7.95 -5.88
C HIS A 57 10.83 7.44 -4.47
N TRP A 58 11.12 6.17 -4.18
CA TRP A 58 10.67 5.47 -2.98
C TRP A 58 11.13 6.11 -1.68
N LEU A 59 12.36 6.61 -1.63
CA LEU A 59 12.85 7.36 -0.46
C LEU A 59 12.03 8.63 -0.21
N SER A 60 11.58 9.32 -1.26
CA SER A 60 10.72 10.50 -1.12
C SER A 60 9.33 10.13 -0.62
N VAL A 61 8.77 9.00 -1.08
CA VAL A 61 7.53 8.43 -0.53
C VAL A 61 7.69 8.17 0.97
N TRP A 62 8.78 7.47 1.36
CA TRP A 62 9.02 7.16 2.76
C TRP A 62 9.21 8.43 3.61
N ASN A 63 10.04 9.38 3.17
CA ASN A 63 10.29 10.64 3.87
C ASN A 63 8.99 11.45 4.09
N LEU A 64 8.12 11.48 3.10
CA LEU A 64 6.83 12.17 3.23
C LEU A 64 5.92 11.45 4.22
N ALA A 65 5.84 10.11 4.20
CA ALA A 65 5.10 9.32 5.18
C ALA A 65 5.65 9.50 6.60
N ASP A 66 6.97 9.48 6.77
CA ASP A 66 7.62 9.73 8.07
C ASP A 66 7.34 11.14 8.60
N SER A 67 7.31 12.16 7.73
CA SER A 67 6.96 13.52 8.14
C SER A 67 5.53 13.64 8.68
N LEU A 68 4.63 12.79 8.22
CA LEU A 68 3.26 12.65 8.73
C LEU A 68 3.16 11.77 9.97
N LYS A 69 4.20 10.98 10.28
CA LYS A 69 4.18 9.91 11.31
C LYS A 69 3.03 8.93 11.08
N ARG A 70 2.83 8.52 9.84
CA ARG A 70 1.75 7.63 9.44
C ARG A 70 2.23 6.61 8.41
N GLU A 71 1.61 5.46 8.43
CA GLU A 71 1.73 4.49 7.35
C GLU A 71 0.91 4.93 6.13
N VAL A 72 1.45 4.69 4.96
CA VAL A 72 0.84 5.05 3.69
C VAL A 72 0.74 3.81 2.81
N SER A 73 -0.38 3.65 2.14
CA SER A 73 -0.64 2.62 1.14
C SER A 73 -0.83 3.29 -0.22
N ILE A 74 -0.07 2.86 -1.21
CA ILE A 74 -0.21 3.33 -2.59
C ILE A 74 -0.46 2.11 -3.47
N LEU A 75 -1.51 2.16 -4.28
CA LEU A 75 -1.94 1.06 -5.11
C LEU A 75 -1.96 1.48 -6.58
N PHE A 76 -1.42 0.63 -7.45
CA PHE A 76 -1.46 0.78 -8.90
C PHE A 76 -2.32 -0.34 -9.50
N ASP A 77 -3.23 0.01 -10.38
CA ASP A 77 -4.03 -0.98 -11.09
C ASP A 77 -3.44 -1.35 -12.48
N ALA A 78 -4.14 -2.23 -13.20
CA ALA A 78 -3.73 -2.68 -14.53
C ALA A 78 -3.58 -1.54 -15.54
N GLN A 79 -4.29 -0.45 -15.39
CA GLN A 79 -4.23 0.72 -16.27
C GLN A 79 -3.21 1.77 -15.80
N GLY A 80 -2.60 1.57 -14.65
CA GLY A 80 -1.66 2.51 -14.06
C GLY A 80 -2.32 3.66 -13.29
N TRP A 81 -3.62 3.56 -12.98
CA TRP A 81 -4.24 4.48 -12.04
C TRP A 81 -3.67 4.28 -10.64
N VAL A 82 -3.54 5.37 -9.91
CA VAL A 82 -2.92 5.40 -8.59
C VAL A 82 -3.94 5.79 -7.53
N TRP A 83 -3.98 5.05 -6.43
CA TRP A 83 -4.73 5.40 -5.22
C TRP A 83 -3.78 5.51 -4.05
N VAL A 84 -4.00 6.52 -3.22
CA VAL A 84 -3.19 6.79 -2.03
C VAL A 84 -4.11 6.80 -0.82
N ASP A 85 -3.79 5.98 0.17
CA ASP A 85 -4.46 5.97 1.47
C ASP A 85 -3.45 6.25 2.58
N ILE A 86 -3.80 7.19 3.47
CA ILE A 86 -2.97 7.58 4.61
C ILE A 86 -3.63 7.03 5.87
N GLY A 87 -3.00 6.04 6.47
CA GLY A 87 -3.49 5.34 7.63
C GLY A 87 -3.18 6.01 8.97
N THR A 88 -2.94 5.19 9.97
CA THR A 88 -2.50 5.61 11.31
C THR A 88 -0.98 5.43 11.44
N ILE A 89 -0.45 5.58 12.65
CA ILE A 89 0.98 5.38 12.93
C ILE A 89 1.44 3.90 12.83
N GLY A 90 0.53 2.96 12.80
CA GLY A 90 0.86 1.53 12.77
C GLY A 90 -0.17 0.69 12.04
N MET A 91 -0.97 1.28 11.16
CA MET A 91 -1.90 0.54 10.31
C MET A 91 -2.40 1.38 9.14
N VAL A 92 -2.24 0.85 7.95
CA VAL A 92 -2.97 1.25 6.75
C VAL A 92 -3.51 -0.01 6.06
N ARG A 93 -4.67 0.09 5.43
CA ARG A 93 -5.31 -1.04 4.76
C ARG A 93 -5.02 -1.00 3.27
N LEU A 94 -4.84 -2.19 2.69
CA LEU A 94 -5.01 -2.36 1.26
C LEU A 94 -6.50 -2.51 0.99
N SER A 95 -7.10 -1.48 0.43
CA SER A 95 -8.51 -1.49 0.03
C SER A 95 -8.61 -1.05 -1.43
N PRO A 96 -8.62 -2.01 -2.38
CA PRO A 96 -8.79 -1.67 -3.78
C PRO A 96 -10.11 -0.90 -3.96
N PRO A 97 -10.06 0.29 -4.55
CA PRO A 97 -11.26 1.10 -4.73
C PRO A 97 -12.21 0.47 -5.75
N ILE A 98 -13.49 0.82 -5.64
CA ILE A 98 -14.48 0.41 -6.64
C ILE A 98 -14.08 1.03 -7.99
N GLY A 99 -13.94 0.19 -9.00
CA GLY A 99 -13.57 0.60 -10.36
C GLY A 99 -12.09 0.41 -10.69
N SER A 100 -11.24 0.00 -9.73
CA SER A 100 -9.88 -0.42 -10.06
C SER A 100 -9.89 -1.62 -11.00
N GLN A 101 -8.95 -1.65 -11.95
CA GLN A 101 -8.84 -2.70 -12.95
C GLN A 101 -7.82 -3.75 -12.49
N LEU A 102 -8.22 -5.03 -12.60
CA LEU A 102 -7.35 -6.16 -12.24
C LEU A 102 -6.51 -6.62 -13.44
N PRO A 103 -5.34 -7.19 -13.20
CA PRO A 103 -4.67 -7.34 -11.91
C PRO A 103 -4.20 -5.99 -11.36
N LEU A 104 -4.07 -5.90 -10.03
CA LEU A 104 -3.34 -4.82 -9.39
C LEU A 104 -1.84 -5.03 -9.66
N ARG A 105 -1.15 -4.04 -10.19
CA ARG A 105 0.26 -4.19 -10.57
C ARG A 105 1.23 -4.08 -9.41
N LEU A 106 0.96 -3.12 -8.52
CA LEU A 106 1.87 -2.82 -7.44
C LEU A 106 1.11 -2.29 -6.22
N TRP A 107 1.45 -2.83 -5.06
CA TRP A 107 1.09 -2.27 -3.76
C TRP A 107 2.34 -1.78 -3.04
N VAL A 108 2.38 -0.51 -2.67
CA VAL A 108 3.43 0.09 -1.86
C VAL A 108 2.90 0.37 -0.46
N HIS A 109 3.63 -0.09 0.53
CA HIS A 109 3.31 0.09 1.95
C HIS A 109 4.52 0.69 2.68
N THR A 110 4.29 1.64 3.59
CA THR A 110 5.38 2.25 4.35
C THR A 110 5.35 1.83 5.81
N HIS A 111 6.52 1.55 6.38
CA HIS A 111 6.72 1.36 7.81
C HIS A 111 7.58 2.47 8.41
N PRO A 112 7.38 2.85 9.69
CA PRO A 112 8.13 3.96 10.29
C PRO A 112 9.62 3.67 10.51
N TRP A 113 10.02 2.38 10.55
CA TRP A 113 11.39 1.97 10.86
C TRP A 113 11.97 1.09 9.75
N ASN A 114 11.87 -0.21 9.93
CA ASN A 114 12.45 -1.20 9.03
C ASN A 114 11.44 -1.64 7.96
N ALA A 115 11.94 -1.93 6.77
CA ALA A 115 11.14 -2.59 5.75
C ALA A 115 11.03 -4.09 6.07
N TYR A 116 9.85 -4.53 6.46
CA TYR A 116 9.51 -5.94 6.68
C TYR A 116 7.99 -6.13 6.57
N TRP A 117 7.56 -7.30 6.19
CA TRP A 117 6.14 -7.64 6.17
C TRP A 117 5.70 -8.12 7.56
N SER A 118 4.85 -7.35 8.22
CA SER A 118 4.22 -7.75 9.48
C SER A 118 3.25 -8.92 9.27
N GLY A 119 2.83 -9.58 10.35
CA GLY A 119 1.81 -10.64 10.25
C GLY A 119 0.48 -10.14 9.65
N THR A 120 0.14 -8.87 9.82
CA THR A 120 -1.05 -8.26 9.19
C THR A 120 -0.86 -8.07 7.70
N ASP A 121 0.31 -7.58 7.27
CA ASP A 121 0.61 -7.37 5.85
C ASP A 121 0.66 -8.70 5.10
N ARG A 122 1.26 -9.72 5.71
CA ARG A 122 1.29 -11.08 5.15
C ARG A 122 -0.11 -11.65 4.94
N ARG A 123 -1.03 -11.47 5.89
CA ARG A 123 -2.44 -11.85 5.70
C ARG A 123 -3.12 -11.06 4.59
N THR A 124 -2.79 -9.77 4.46
CA THR A 124 -3.29 -8.93 3.37
C THR A 124 -2.80 -9.45 2.03
N LEU A 125 -1.50 -9.71 1.89
CA LEU A 125 -0.91 -10.31 0.68
C LEU A 125 -1.57 -11.65 0.34
N ALA A 126 -1.84 -12.51 1.35
CA ALA A 126 -2.57 -13.77 1.15
C ALA A 126 -3.95 -13.56 0.53
N THR A 127 -4.66 -12.57 1.01
CA THR A 127 -6.03 -12.29 0.57
C THR A 127 -6.06 -11.80 -0.89
N VAL A 128 -5.02 -11.11 -1.35
CA VAL A 128 -4.95 -10.55 -2.70
C VAL A 128 -4.09 -11.39 -3.66
N SER A 129 -3.68 -12.59 -3.24
CA SER A 129 -2.97 -13.54 -4.11
C SER A 129 -3.76 -13.80 -5.40
N GLY A 130 -3.06 -13.77 -6.54
CA GLY A 130 -3.66 -13.95 -7.87
C GLY A 130 -4.37 -12.73 -8.44
N VAL A 131 -4.43 -11.61 -7.69
CA VAL A 131 -4.97 -10.33 -8.18
C VAL A 131 -3.99 -9.16 -7.99
N LEU A 132 -2.86 -9.39 -7.34
CA LEU A 132 -1.76 -8.44 -7.16
C LEU A 132 -0.46 -9.09 -7.65
N ASP A 133 0.31 -8.38 -8.47
CA ASP A 133 1.53 -8.91 -9.08
C ASP A 133 2.76 -8.68 -8.17
N GLU A 134 2.85 -7.51 -7.56
CA GLU A 134 4.04 -7.06 -6.85
C GLU A 134 3.68 -6.20 -5.63
N ALA A 135 4.50 -6.28 -4.59
CA ALA A 135 4.39 -5.43 -3.41
C ALA A 135 5.76 -4.90 -2.96
N LEU A 136 5.77 -3.66 -2.47
CA LEU A 136 6.92 -3.04 -1.84
C LEU A 136 6.57 -2.65 -0.41
N VAL A 137 7.46 -2.95 0.54
CA VAL A 137 7.43 -2.33 1.85
C VAL A 137 8.65 -1.41 1.99
N LEU A 138 8.39 -0.16 2.34
CA LEU A 138 9.40 0.88 2.48
C LEU A 138 9.72 1.10 3.95
N GLY A 139 10.99 1.11 4.30
CA GLY A 139 11.52 1.45 5.62
C GLY A 139 12.42 2.68 5.56
N HIS A 140 13.09 2.96 6.66
CA HIS A 140 13.93 4.16 6.82
C HIS A 140 15.08 4.24 5.79
N ASP A 141 15.81 3.16 5.56
CA ASP A 141 17.04 3.15 4.74
C ASP A 141 16.99 2.13 3.60
N HIS A 142 15.96 1.31 3.55
CA HIS A 142 15.82 0.24 2.56
C HIS A 142 14.35 -0.07 2.29
N LEU A 143 14.14 -0.86 1.25
CA LEU A 143 12.85 -1.46 0.91
C LEU A 143 13.00 -2.96 0.71
N VAL A 144 11.88 -3.69 0.83
CA VAL A 144 11.79 -5.09 0.41
C VAL A 144 10.77 -5.17 -0.71
N ARG A 145 11.17 -5.75 -1.82
CA ARG A 145 10.32 -6.09 -2.94
C ARG A 145 9.86 -7.52 -2.84
N THR A 146 8.59 -7.76 -3.07
CA THR A 146 7.98 -9.08 -3.01
C THR A 146 7.12 -9.28 -4.24
N VAL A 147 7.34 -10.36 -4.97
CA VAL A 147 6.68 -10.67 -6.23
C VAL A 147 5.82 -11.91 -6.08
N TYR A 148 4.61 -11.87 -6.62
CA TYR A 148 3.74 -13.02 -6.70
C TYR A 148 4.24 -14.01 -7.75
N ASN A 149 4.35 -15.29 -7.38
CA ASN A 149 4.83 -16.34 -8.26
C ASN A 149 3.88 -17.55 -8.24
N GLU A 150 3.05 -17.66 -9.26
CA GLU A 150 2.10 -18.77 -9.40
C GLU A 150 2.76 -20.15 -9.47
N CYS A 151 4.00 -20.24 -9.97
CA CYS A 151 4.67 -21.51 -10.21
C CYS A 151 5.06 -22.27 -8.92
N VAL A 152 5.08 -21.60 -7.79
CA VAL A 152 5.43 -22.24 -6.50
C VAL A 152 4.26 -23.01 -5.90
N ASN A 153 3.06 -22.84 -6.42
CA ASN A 153 1.82 -23.27 -5.75
C ASN A 153 1.43 -24.74 -5.91
N SER A 154 1.93 -25.46 -6.92
CA SER A 154 1.33 -26.76 -7.23
C SER A 154 1.80 -27.93 -6.35
N GLU A 155 3.02 -27.87 -5.81
CA GLU A 155 3.58 -28.97 -5.01
C GLU A 155 3.49 -28.73 -3.48
N TRP A 156 3.30 -27.49 -3.08
CA TRP A 156 3.38 -27.07 -1.67
C TRP A 156 2.04 -26.67 -1.05
N ALA A 157 0.98 -26.56 -1.84
CA ALA A 157 -0.35 -26.16 -1.37
C ALA A 157 -0.90 -27.07 -0.25
N GLU A 158 -0.53 -28.34 -0.23
CA GLU A 158 -0.93 -29.27 0.86
C GLU A 158 -0.13 -29.05 2.16
N LEU A 159 1.11 -28.58 2.05
CA LEU A 159 1.95 -28.28 3.22
C LEU A 159 1.55 -26.93 3.85
N ASP A 160 1.15 -25.98 3.04
CA ASP A 160 0.84 -24.60 3.43
C ASP A 160 -0.44 -24.52 4.28
N SER A 161 -1.42 -25.39 4.06
CA SER A 161 -2.62 -25.45 4.91
C SER A 161 -2.33 -25.76 6.38
N ARG A 162 -1.17 -26.33 6.71
CA ARG A 162 -0.73 -26.65 8.07
C ARG A 162 0.16 -25.56 8.69
N LEU A 163 0.75 -24.70 7.86
CA LEU A 163 1.62 -23.59 8.30
C LEU A 163 0.90 -22.25 8.29
N ALA A 164 -0.38 -22.24 7.95
CA ALA A 164 -1.20 -21.08 7.66
C ALA A 164 -1.52 -20.15 8.84
N THR A 165 -0.98 -20.36 10.02
CA THR A 165 -1.21 -19.44 11.14
C THR A 165 -0.36 -18.17 11.08
N ASP A 166 0.81 -18.22 10.40
CA ASP A 166 1.69 -17.07 10.19
C ASP A 166 2.10 -16.93 8.71
N GLY A 167 1.32 -17.55 7.81
CA GLY A 167 1.50 -17.79 6.41
C GLY A 167 2.60 -16.99 5.72
N PRO A 168 3.81 -17.53 5.54
CA PRO A 168 4.54 -17.14 4.38
C PRO A 168 3.66 -17.57 3.24
N LEU A 169 3.29 -16.63 2.46
CA LEU A 169 2.65 -16.90 1.23
C LEU A 169 3.71 -17.57 0.38
N MET A 170 3.63 -18.87 0.26
CA MET A 170 4.60 -19.64 -0.54
C MET A 170 4.57 -19.20 -2.01
N SER A 171 3.50 -18.46 -2.38
CA SER A 171 3.36 -17.79 -3.67
C SER A 171 4.04 -16.43 -3.74
N TRP A 172 4.55 -15.90 -2.64
CA TRP A 172 5.24 -14.62 -2.62
C TRP A 172 6.72 -14.82 -2.33
N THR A 173 7.57 -14.35 -3.20
CA THR A 173 9.04 -14.44 -3.04
C THR A 173 9.58 -13.06 -2.68
N ASP A 174 10.17 -12.95 -1.50
CA ASP A 174 10.89 -11.75 -1.10
C ASP A 174 12.18 -11.67 -1.93
N GLU A 175 12.31 -10.65 -2.74
CA GLU A 175 13.60 -10.29 -3.31
C GLU A 175 14.46 -9.64 -2.22
N ALA A 176 15.77 -9.66 -2.40
CA ALA A 176 16.70 -9.11 -1.42
C ALA A 176 16.33 -7.67 -1.06
N ALA A 177 16.42 -7.33 0.23
CA ALA A 177 16.26 -5.96 0.68
C ALA A 177 17.31 -5.07 0.00
N MET A 178 16.86 -3.97 -0.61
CA MET A 178 17.72 -3.04 -1.33
C MET A 178 17.81 -1.72 -0.56
N SER A 179 19.02 -1.22 -0.36
CA SER A 179 19.17 0.15 0.13
C SER A 179 18.75 1.15 -0.94
N TYR A 180 18.24 2.30 -0.54
CA TYR A 180 17.89 3.37 -1.50
C TYR A 180 19.10 3.88 -2.29
N GLN A 181 20.30 3.77 -1.73
CA GLN A 181 21.53 4.12 -2.43
C GLN A 181 21.84 3.13 -3.55
N ALA A 182 21.72 1.82 -3.30
CA ALA A 182 21.95 0.80 -4.31
C ALA A 182 20.98 0.95 -5.50
N MET A 183 19.73 1.28 -5.24
CA MET A 183 18.74 1.53 -6.30
C MET A 183 19.11 2.73 -7.19
N ARG A 184 19.68 3.79 -6.63
CA ARG A 184 20.14 4.94 -7.43
C ARG A 184 21.29 4.57 -8.33
N GLU A 185 22.24 3.80 -7.82
CA GLU A 185 23.42 3.35 -8.57
C GLU A 185 23.00 2.46 -9.75
N GLU A 186 21.99 1.59 -9.58
CA GLU A 186 21.45 0.78 -10.67
C GLU A 186 20.75 1.62 -11.75
N GLN A 187 20.01 2.67 -11.36
CA GLN A 187 19.33 3.56 -12.30
C GLN A 187 20.29 4.46 -13.08
N GLU A 188 21.45 4.82 -12.52
CA GLU A 188 22.45 5.62 -13.21
C GLU A 188 23.28 4.82 -14.21
N VAL A 189 23.31 3.50 -14.10
CA VAL A 189 24.07 2.57 -14.97
C VAL A 189 23.20 2.02 -16.12
N ALA A 190 21.90 2.14 -16.05
CA ALA A 190 20.94 1.67 -17.06
C ALA A 190 20.59 2.77 -18.08
#